data_84266801ac11677fc82bb03a4701823f
#
_entry.id   84266801ac11677fc82bb03a4701823f
#
_cell.length_a   1.000
_cell.length_b   1.000
_cell.length_c   1.000
_cell.angle_alpha   90.00
_cell.angle_beta   90.00
_cell.angle_gamma   90.00
#
_symmetry.space_group_name_H-M   'P 1'
#
loop_
_entity.id
_entity.type
_entity.pdbx_description
1 polymer ?
#
loop_
_entity_poly.entity_id
_entity_poly.type
_entity_poly.pdbx_seq_one_letter_code
_entity_poly.pdbx_strand_id
1 'polypeptide(L)'
;FYEIPDLLENYVCPDVAVVMVSPPDEHGYVSFGTTVDYTKGVCSVAKTVIAQVNSYMPRTFGNSIRHVREFDAFVEINEPLPQVPSAEISQVELQIGKNCADLIHDGDCLQLGIGGIPNAVCAQLWNKKDLGLHSELVGDGVVDLLEAGVINNAKKQIHRGRTVIGAALGTDKLNAYIN
;
A
#
# COMPACT_ATOMS: atom_id res chain seq x y z
N PHE A 1 8.29 6.72 -11.11
CA PHE A 1 6.90 7.05 -10.72
C PHE A 1 6.56 8.53 -10.93
N TYR A 2 7.43 9.50 -10.59
CA TYR A 2 7.12 10.93 -10.70
C TYR A 2 6.79 11.41 -12.14
N GLU A 3 7.29 10.71 -13.15
CA GLU A 3 7.00 11.01 -14.57
C GLU A 3 5.69 10.39 -15.08
N ILE A 4 5.06 9.50 -14.31
CA ILE A 4 3.84 8.81 -14.74
C ILE A 4 2.69 9.76 -15.09
N PRO A 5 2.41 10.84 -14.35
CA PRO A 5 1.37 11.79 -14.75
C PRO A 5 1.60 12.37 -16.14
N ASP A 6 2.82 12.82 -16.43
CA ASP A 6 3.18 13.36 -17.76
C ASP A 6 3.06 12.30 -18.85
N LEU A 7 3.51 11.06 -18.58
CA LEU A 7 3.36 9.92 -19.48
C LEU A 7 1.89 9.63 -19.80
N LEU A 8 1.04 9.63 -18.79
CA LEU A 8 -0.39 9.34 -18.94
C LEU A 8 -1.13 10.44 -19.73
N GLU A 9 -0.79 11.70 -19.47
CA GLU A 9 -1.45 12.85 -20.11
C GLU A 9 -0.98 13.07 -21.54
N ASN A 10 0.31 12.90 -21.84
CA ASN A 10 0.91 13.35 -23.07
C ASN A 10 1.35 12.24 -24.03
N TYR A 11 1.48 10.99 -23.55
CA TYR A 11 2.00 9.88 -24.37
C TYR A 11 1.09 8.68 -24.42
N VAL A 12 0.59 8.18 -23.29
CA VAL A 12 -0.27 6.99 -23.22
C VAL A 12 -1.71 7.35 -23.57
N CYS A 13 -2.23 8.44 -23.00
CA CYS A 13 -3.58 8.97 -23.24
C CYS A 13 -4.66 7.86 -23.23
N PRO A 14 -4.85 7.10 -22.14
CA PRO A 14 -5.71 5.94 -22.13
C PRO A 14 -7.16 6.30 -22.46
N ASP A 15 -7.80 5.55 -23.33
CA ASP A 15 -9.23 5.74 -23.62
C ASP A 15 -10.11 5.19 -22.50
N VAL A 16 -9.74 4.06 -21.91
CA VAL A 16 -10.51 3.39 -20.86
C VAL A 16 -9.61 3.00 -19.70
N ALA A 17 -10.03 3.33 -18.48
CA ALA A 17 -9.47 2.81 -17.26
C ALA A 17 -10.43 1.82 -16.61
N VAL A 18 -9.94 0.63 -16.26
CA VAL A 18 -10.69 -0.35 -15.48
C VAL A 18 -9.95 -0.53 -14.16
N VAL A 19 -10.61 -0.22 -13.05
CA VAL A 19 -9.98 -0.21 -11.73
C VAL A 19 -10.84 -0.93 -10.70
N MET A 20 -10.18 -1.62 -9.76
CA MET A 20 -10.89 -2.23 -8.63
C MET A 20 -10.98 -1.24 -7.48
N VAL A 21 -12.15 -1.21 -6.82
CA VAL A 21 -12.42 -0.31 -5.70
C VAL A 21 -13.20 -1.03 -4.59
N SER A 22 -13.14 -0.47 -3.39
CA SER A 22 -13.99 -0.91 -2.28
C SER A 22 -15.48 -0.60 -2.56
N PRO A 23 -16.43 -1.22 -1.87
CA PRO A 23 -17.81 -0.75 -1.86
C PRO A 23 -17.90 0.74 -1.48
N PRO A 24 -18.88 1.49 -2.02
CA PRO A 24 -19.09 2.87 -1.63
C PRO A 24 -19.58 2.95 -0.18
N ASP A 25 -19.18 4.01 0.52
CA ASP A 25 -19.75 4.36 1.81
C ASP A 25 -21.12 5.05 1.67
N GLU A 26 -21.73 5.42 2.79
CA GLU A 26 -23.02 6.13 2.85
C GLU A 26 -23.02 7.48 2.14
N HIS A 27 -21.86 8.04 1.87
CA HIS A 27 -21.67 9.30 1.16
C HIS A 27 -21.28 9.10 -0.33
N GLY A 28 -21.18 7.85 -0.78
CA GLY A 28 -20.83 7.51 -2.16
C GLY A 28 -19.34 7.55 -2.46
N TYR A 29 -18.47 7.48 -1.47
CA TYR A 29 -17.03 7.39 -1.69
C TYR A 29 -16.56 5.95 -1.70
N VAL A 30 -15.70 5.60 -2.65
CA VAL A 30 -14.98 4.34 -2.79
C VAL A 30 -13.49 4.56 -2.53
N SER A 31 -12.77 3.49 -2.19
CA SER A 31 -11.32 3.50 -2.05
C SER A 31 -10.66 2.63 -3.12
N PHE A 32 -9.51 3.07 -3.64
CA PHE A 32 -8.66 2.23 -4.48
C PHE A 32 -7.96 1.11 -3.71
N GLY A 33 -8.08 1.10 -2.38
CA GLY A 33 -7.64 0.03 -1.51
C GLY A 33 -6.14 -0.21 -1.55
N THR A 34 -5.73 -1.39 -2.04
CA THR A 34 -4.34 -1.86 -1.98
C THR A 34 -3.39 -1.19 -2.97
N THR A 35 -3.88 -0.57 -4.04
CA THR A 35 -3.06 0.01 -5.11
C THR A 35 -3.54 1.39 -5.51
N VAL A 36 -2.91 2.41 -4.96
CA VAL A 36 -3.24 3.81 -5.24
C VAL A 36 -2.31 4.41 -6.28
N ASP A 37 -1.01 4.20 -6.11
CA ASP A 37 0.13 4.68 -6.92
C ASP A 37 -0.24 5.51 -8.16
N TYR A 38 -0.29 4.91 -9.36
CA TYR A 38 -0.73 5.59 -10.60
C TYR A 38 -2.23 5.39 -10.92
N THR A 39 -2.95 4.55 -10.19
CA THR A 39 -4.37 4.22 -10.46
C THR A 39 -5.24 5.48 -10.51
N LYS A 40 -5.08 6.36 -9.53
CA LYS A 40 -5.83 7.63 -9.51
C LYS A 40 -5.46 8.53 -10.69
N GLY A 41 -4.17 8.57 -11.07
CA GLY A 41 -3.70 9.33 -12.23
C GLY A 41 -4.34 8.84 -13.52
N VAL A 42 -4.36 7.53 -13.75
CA VAL A 42 -5.02 6.91 -14.92
C VAL A 42 -6.49 7.29 -14.96
N CYS A 43 -7.21 7.18 -13.85
CA CYS A 43 -8.62 7.56 -13.76
C CYS A 43 -8.88 9.05 -14.05
N SER A 44 -7.88 9.92 -13.84
CA SER A 44 -8.06 11.38 -14.07
C SER A 44 -7.91 11.77 -15.53
N VAL A 45 -7.23 10.96 -16.35
CA VAL A 45 -6.93 11.24 -17.75
C VAL A 45 -7.72 10.36 -18.72
N ALA A 46 -8.20 9.19 -18.30
CA ALA A 46 -9.00 8.31 -19.14
C ALA A 46 -10.33 8.95 -19.53
N LYS A 47 -10.78 8.69 -20.77
CA LYS A 47 -12.08 9.17 -21.26
C LYS A 47 -13.25 8.44 -20.64
N THR A 48 -13.05 7.16 -20.28
CA THR A 48 -14.04 6.30 -19.62
C THR A 48 -13.40 5.59 -18.47
N VAL A 49 -14.03 5.64 -17.30
CA VAL A 49 -13.55 4.99 -16.08
C VAL A 49 -14.58 3.98 -15.58
N ILE A 50 -14.21 2.70 -15.57
CA ILE A 50 -15.04 1.59 -15.12
C ILE A 50 -14.54 1.10 -13.77
N ALA A 51 -15.40 1.10 -12.76
CA ALA A 51 -15.08 0.59 -11.44
C ALA A 51 -15.56 -0.85 -11.27
N GLN A 52 -14.65 -1.76 -10.94
CA GLN A 52 -14.95 -3.09 -10.43
C GLN A 52 -15.06 -3.00 -8.90
N VAL A 53 -16.27 -3.01 -8.39
CA VAL A 53 -16.55 -2.93 -6.96
C VAL A 53 -16.40 -4.31 -6.33
N ASN A 54 -15.46 -4.46 -5.39
CA ASN A 54 -15.18 -5.74 -4.73
C ASN A 54 -15.22 -5.57 -3.21
N SER A 55 -16.08 -6.34 -2.54
CA SER A 55 -16.20 -6.31 -1.07
C SER A 55 -14.95 -6.77 -0.32
N TYR A 56 -14.03 -7.46 -0.99
CA TYR A 56 -12.73 -7.85 -0.44
C TYR A 56 -11.67 -6.74 -0.54
N MET A 57 -11.94 -5.66 -1.30
CA MET A 57 -11.02 -4.53 -1.39
C MET A 57 -11.06 -3.73 -0.10
N PRO A 58 -9.93 -3.61 0.64
CA PRO A 58 -9.89 -2.85 1.88
C PRO A 58 -10.10 -1.36 1.63
N ARG A 59 -10.60 -0.67 2.65
CA ARG A 59 -10.83 0.77 2.58
C ARG A 59 -9.64 1.52 3.16
N THR A 60 -8.71 1.92 2.32
CA THR A 60 -7.59 2.78 2.70
C THR A 60 -7.98 4.25 2.61
N PHE A 61 -7.21 5.12 3.29
CA PHE A 61 -7.49 6.53 3.44
C PHE A 61 -6.46 7.42 2.72
N GLY A 62 -6.65 8.72 2.83
CA GLY A 62 -5.79 9.70 2.17
C GLY A 62 -6.19 9.92 0.72
N ASN A 63 -5.21 9.88 -0.20
CA ASN A 63 -5.45 10.15 -1.61
C ASN A 63 -6.05 8.96 -2.39
N SER A 64 -6.47 7.90 -1.69
CA SER A 64 -7.08 6.69 -2.26
C SER A 64 -8.58 6.78 -2.49
N ILE A 65 -9.22 7.86 -2.08
CA ILE A 65 -10.69 8.03 -2.09
C ILE A 65 -11.14 8.73 -3.36
N ARG A 66 -12.26 8.23 -3.94
CA ARG A 66 -12.95 8.85 -5.08
C ARG A 66 -14.46 8.70 -4.93
N HIS A 67 -15.21 9.70 -5.41
CA HIS A 67 -16.68 9.64 -5.36
C HIS A 67 -17.24 8.86 -6.56
N VAL A 68 -18.34 8.10 -6.36
CA VAL A 68 -18.97 7.29 -7.40
C VAL A 68 -19.36 8.08 -8.66
N ARG A 69 -19.64 9.38 -8.54
CA ARG A 69 -19.98 10.24 -9.69
C ARG A 69 -18.83 10.45 -10.67
N GLU A 70 -17.63 10.07 -10.30
CA GLU A 70 -16.43 10.20 -11.13
C GLU A 70 -16.14 8.94 -11.97
N PHE A 71 -17.06 7.98 -11.97
CA PHE A 71 -16.97 6.75 -12.74
C PHE A 71 -18.14 6.67 -13.72
N ASP A 72 -17.89 6.14 -14.90
CA ASP A 72 -18.90 6.01 -15.97
C ASP A 72 -19.72 4.72 -15.85
N ALA A 73 -19.11 3.66 -15.31
CA ALA A 73 -19.79 2.37 -15.14
C ALA A 73 -19.25 1.61 -13.90
N PHE A 74 -20.08 0.69 -13.40
CA PHE A 74 -19.75 -0.18 -12.27
C PHE A 74 -20.03 -1.63 -12.61
N VAL A 75 -19.14 -2.51 -12.15
CA VAL A 75 -19.30 -3.96 -12.17
C VAL A 75 -19.08 -4.46 -10.75
N GLU A 76 -20.09 -5.11 -10.17
CA GLU A 76 -19.95 -5.73 -8.85
C GLU A 76 -19.37 -7.11 -8.97
N ILE A 77 -18.38 -7.41 -8.12
CA ILE A 77 -17.73 -8.71 -7.98
C ILE A 77 -17.39 -8.94 -6.51
N ASN A 78 -17.46 -10.18 -6.06
CA ASN A 78 -17.11 -10.58 -4.71
C ASN A 78 -16.12 -11.75 -4.77
N GLU A 79 -14.86 -11.43 -5.06
CA GLU A 79 -13.78 -12.39 -5.16
C GLU A 79 -12.62 -12.01 -4.24
N PRO A 80 -11.99 -12.99 -3.57
CA PRO A 80 -10.79 -12.76 -2.79
C PRO A 80 -9.72 -12.05 -3.63
N LEU A 81 -8.98 -11.12 -3.00
CA LEU A 81 -7.86 -10.46 -3.67
C LEU A 81 -6.72 -11.45 -3.93
N PRO A 82 -5.97 -11.28 -5.04
CA PRO A 82 -4.75 -12.04 -5.25
C PRO A 82 -3.80 -11.86 -4.07
N GLN A 83 -3.26 -12.96 -3.57
CA GLN A 83 -2.33 -12.95 -2.45
C GLN A 83 -0.90 -13.09 -2.92
N VAL A 84 0.01 -12.36 -2.27
CA VAL A 84 1.45 -12.47 -2.46
C VAL A 84 2.05 -12.98 -1.16
N PRO A 85 2.12 -14.31 -0.95
CA PRO A 85 2.68 -14.88 0.26
C PRO A 85 4.17 -14.58 0.36
N SER A 86 4.63 -14.35 1.59
CA SER A 86 6.05 -14.19 1.87
C SER A 86 6.79 -15.49 1.62
N ALA A 87 7.89 -15.44 0.86
CA ALA A 87 8.80 -16.56 0.74
C ALA A 87 9.51 -16.87 2.06
N GLU A 88 9.95 -18.11 2.24
CA GLU A 88 10.83 -18.47 3.36
C GLU A 88 12.13 -17.66 3.31
N ILE A 89 12.51 -17.10 4.45
CA ILE A 89 13.71 -16.27 4.57
C ILE A 89 14.94 -17.19 4.67
N SER A 90 15.86 -17.07 3.74
CA SER A 90 17.11 -17.83 3.74
C SER A 90 18.09 -17.33 4.83
N GLN A 91 19.09 -18.16 5.17
CA GLN A 91 20.12 -17.76 6.13
C GLN A 91 20.93 -16.53 5.69
N VAL A 92 21.13 -16.37 4.39
CA VAL A 92 21.82 -15.19 3.82
C VAL A 92 20.96 -13.93 4.01
N GLU A 93 19.66 -14.02 3.74
CA GLU A 93 18.73 -12.90 3.94
C GLU A 93 18.59 -12.53 5.42
N LEU A 94 18.58 -13.52 6.33
CA LEU A 94 18.60 -13.27 7.77
C LEU A 94 19.86 -12.49 8.19
N GLN A 95 21.03 -12.85 7.67
CA GLN A 95 22.27 -12.13 7.97
C GLN A 95 22.27 -10.72 7.39
N ILE A 96 21.75 -10.54 6.18
CA ILE A 96 21.56 -9.21 5.57
C ILE A 96 20.59 -8.38 6.44
N GLY A 97 19.45 -8.97 6.83
CA GLY A 97 18.46 -8.32 7.69
C GLY A 97 19.05 -7.82 8.99
N LYS A 98 19.88 -8.64 9.65
CA LYS A 98 20.60 -8.28 10.87
C LYS A 98 21.54 -7.09 10.64
N ASN A 99 22.38 -7.15 9.62
CA ASN A 99 23.31 -6.07 9.30
C ASN A 99 22.57 -4.75 8.99
N CYS A 100 21.45 -4.81 8.29
CA CYS A 100 20.61 -3.64 8.03
C CYS A 100 19.99 -3.10 9.33
N ALA A 101 19.48 -3.98 10.20
CA ALA A 101 18.88 -3.58 11.47
C ALA A 101 19.86 -2.89 12.42
N ASP A 102 21.15 -3.25 12.36
CA ASP A 102 22.20 -2.58 13.13
C ASP A 102 22.41 -1.11 12.72
N LEU A 103 22.04 -0.74 11.51
CA LEU A 103 22.10 0.63 11.00
C LEU A 103 20.85 1.47 11.32
N ILE A 104 19.77 0.84 11.75
CA ILE A 104 18.50 1.50 12.05
C ILE A 104 18.46 1.92 13.51
N HIS A 105 18.07 3.17 13.77
CA HIS A 105 17.98 3.76 15.11
C HIS A 105 16.53 4.00 15.50
N ASP A 106 16.27 4.15 16.80
CA ASP A 106 14.96 4.51 17.31
C ASP A 106 14.49 5.85 16.74
N GLY A 107 13.28 5.88 16.21
CA GLY A 107 12.69 7.06 15.60
C GLY A 107 12.97 7.23 14.10
N ASP A 108 13.79 6.37 13.50
CA ASP A 108 14.03 6.40 12.05
C ASP A 108 12.75 6.14 11.26
N CYS A 109 12.65 6.75 10.08
CA CYS A 109 11.56 6.51 9.15
C CYS A 109 12.04 5.60 8.02
N LEU A 110 11.38 4.46 7.87
CA LEU A 110 11.77 3.41 6.95
C LEU A 110 11.04 3.55 5.61
N GLN A 111 11.73 3.19 4.54
CA GLN A 111 11.19 2.77 3.27
C GLN A 111 11.56 1.30 3.09
N LEU A 112 10.57 0.46 2.85
CA LEU A 112 10.72 -0.98 2.73
C LEU A 112 10.20 -1.44 1.37
N GLY A 113 10.79 -2.49 0.83
CA GLY A 113 10.26 -3.19 -0.33
C GLY A 113 9.44 -4.42 0.07
N ILE A 114 9.26 -5.31 -0.88
CA ILE A 114 8.66 -6.65 -0.70
C ILE A 114 9.71 -7.72 -0.99
N GLY A 115 9.52 -8.92 -0.44
CA GLY A 115 10.41 -10.08 -0.66
C GLY A 115 11.22 -10.47 0.57
N GLY A 116 12.14 -11.42 0.40
CA GLY A 116 12.87 -12.04 1.51
C GLY A 116 13.73 -11.07 2.33
N ILE A 117 14.48 -10.18 1.67
CA ILE A 117 15.36 -9.22 2.38
C ILE A 117 14.56 -8.22 3.23
N PRO A 118 13.53 -7.49 2.70
CA PRO A 118 12.71 -6.61 3.54
C PRO A 118 12.04 -7.33 4.71
N ASN A 119 11.54 -8.55 4.49
CA ASN A 119 10.94 -9.36 5.55
C ASN A 119 11.98 -9.77 6.61
N ALA A 120 13.21 -10.11 6.18
CA ALA A 120 14.31 -10.40 7.09
C ALA A 120 14.71 -9.18 7.92
N VAL A 121 14.71 -7.98 7.34
CA VAL A 121 14.91 -6.72 8.09
C VAL A 121 13.81 -6.55 9.13
N CYS A 122 12.54 -6.63 8.74
CA CYS A 122 11.41 -6.51 9.67
C CYS A 122 11.53 -7.47 10.86
N ALA A 123 11.94 -8.71 10.60
CA ALA A 123 12.13 -9.73 11.63
C ALA A 123 13.21 -9.37 12.68
N GLN A 124 14.10 -8.42 12.40
CA GLN A 124 15.17 -7.96 13.28
C GLN A 124 14.88 -6.65 14.04
N LEU A 125 13.71 -6.02 13.81
CA LEU A 125 13.42 -4.67 14.35
C LEU A 125 12.68 -4.66 15.70
N TRP A 126 12.41 -5.81 16.29
CA TRP A 126 11.60 -5.93 17.51
C TRP A 126 12.12 -5.17 18.73
N ASN A 127 13.41 -4.88 18.76
CA ASN A 127 14.06 -4.13 19.84
C ASN A 127 14.09 -2.61 19.59
N LYS A 128 13.59 -2.14 18.43
CA LYS A 128 13.56 -0.72 18.08
C LYS A 128 12.27 -0.07 18.60
N LYS A 129 12.26 1.26 18.64
CA LYS A 129 11.16 2.07 19.16
C LYS A 129 10.86 3.27 18.26
N ASP A 130 9.58 3.64 18.23
CA ASP A 130 9.11 4.85 17.55
C ASP A 130 9.48 4.94 16.07
N LEU A 131 9.62 3.81 15.39
CA LEU A 131 9.90 3.80 13.97
C LEU A 131 8.75 4.41 13.17
N GLY A 132 9.08 5.03 12.05
CA GLY A 132 8.14 5.50 11.04
C GLY A 132 8.16 4.60 9.81
N LEU A 133 7.06 4.62 9.05
CA LEU A 133 6.97 3.94 7.76
C LEU A 133 6.42 4.90 6.71
N HIS A 134 7.21 5.11 5.64
CA HIS A 134 6.83 5.87 4.47
C HIS A 134 7.45 5.19 3.25
N SER A 135 6.65 4.40 2.55
CA SER A 135 7.16 3.43 1.58
C SER A 135 6.36 3.45 0.29
N GLU A 136 6.99 3.08 -0.80
CA GLU A 136 6.28 2.80 -2.05
C GLU A 136 5.40 1.56 -1.90
N LEU A 137 5.99 0.46 -1.45
CA LEU A 137 5.32 -0.83 -1.27
C LEU A 137 5.49 -1.33 0.15
N VAL A 138 4.55 -2.14 0.61
CA VAL A 138 4.67 -2.90 1.86
C VAL A 138 4.10 -4.31 1.69
N GLY A 139 4.66 -5.25 2.44
CA GLY A 139 4.19 -6.63 2.57
C GLY A 139 3.79 -6.97 4.01
N ASP A 140 3.45 -8.22 4.25
CA ASP A 140 3.00 -8.71 5.58
C ASP A 140 3.99 -8.46 6.71
N GLY A 141 5.29 -8.40 6.41
CA GLY A 141 6.35 -8.27 7.43
C GLY A 141 6.24 -7.02 8.31
N VAL A 142 5.53 -5.98 7.86
CA VAL A 142 5.35 -4.75 8.66
C VAL A 142 4.19 -4.84 9.65
N VAL A 143 3.22 -5.72 9.43
CA VAL A 143 1.96 -5.79 10.22
C VAL A 143 2.27 -6.02 11.69
N ASP A 144 3.07 -7.04 12.00
CA ASP A 144 3.40 -7.37 13.39
C ASP A 144 4.12 -6.22 14.13
N LEU A 145 4.99 -5.48 13.41
CA LEU A 145 5.71 -4.32 13.97
C LEU A 145 4.77 -3.12 14.22
N LEU A 146 3.76 -2.96 13.37
CA LEU A 146 2.72 -1.94 13.54
C LEU A 146 1.81 -2.28 14.71
N GLU A 147 1.34 -3.52 14.81
CA GLU A 147 0.48 -4.00 15.92
C GLU A 147 1.21 -3.94 17.26
N ALA A 148 2.48 -4.28 17.29
CA ALA A 148 3.33 -4.20 18.49
C ALA A 148 3.73 -2.76 18.87
N GLY A 149 3.43 -1.77 18.02
CA GLY A 149 3.80 -0.36 18.26
C GLY A 149 5.27 -0.04 18.06
N VAL A 150 6.07 -0.97 17.52
CA VAL A 150 7.46 -0.72 17.11
C VAL A 150 7.49 0.33 16.02
N ILE A 151 6.59 0.21 15.04
CA ILE A 151 6.30 1.24 14.04
C ILE A 151 5.03 1.97 14.51
N ASN A 152 5.16 3.19 15.02
CA ASN A 152 4.04 4.02 15.47
C ASN A 152 3.95 5.37 14.76
N ASN A 153 4.91 5.68 13.90
CA ASN A 153 4.97 6.92 13.12
C ASN A 153 5.04 8.21 13.94
N ALA A 154 5.25 8.14 15.25
CA ALA A 154 5.17 9.29 16.16
C ALA A 154 6.26 10.33 15.91
N LYS A 155 7.43 9.92 15.41
CA LYS A 155 8.59 10.78 15.15
C LYS A 155 8.77 11.19 13.69
N LYS A 156 7.86 10.80 12.79
CA LYS A 156 7.92 11.26 11.39
C LYS A 156 7.86 12.78 11.29
N GLN A 157 8.63 13.35 10.38
CA GLN A 157 8.60 14.81 10.11
C GLN A 157 7.33 15.21 9.36
N ILE A 158 6.91 14.37 8.39
CA ILE A 158 5.67 14.55 7.60
C ILE A 158 4.73 13.36 7.87
N HIS A 159 3.43 13.59 7.79
CA HIS A 159 2.40 12.57 8.04
C HIS A 159 2.58 11.83 9.37
N ARG A 160 2.89 12.60 10.44
CA ARG A 160 3.08 12.07 11.79
C ARG A 160 1.89 11.22 12.24
N GLY A 161 2.16 10.08 12.87
CA GLY A 161 1.14 9.14 13.33
C GLY A 161 0.47 8.32 12.22
N ARG A 162 0.95 8.42 10.96
CA ARG A 162 0.37 7.70 9.82
C ARG A 162 1.43 6.96 9.03
N THR A 163 1.16 5.71 8.72
CA THR A 163 1.86 4.97 7.69
C THR A 163 1.42 5.49 6.33
N VAL A 164 2.37 5.79 5.44
CA VAL A 164 2.09 6.23 4.07
C VAL A 164 2.69 5.21 3.11
N ILE A 165 1.86 4.71 2.20
CA ILE A 165 2.26 3.72 1.21
C ILE A 165 1.61 4.04 -0.16
N GLY A 166 2.25 3.62 -1.24
CA GLY A 166 1.68 3.65 -2.58
C GLY A 166 0.86 2.39 -2.87
N ALA A 167 1.37 1.22 -2.48
CA ALA A 167 0.65 -0.04 -2.64
C ALA A 167 0.95 -1.04 -1.51
N ALA A 168 -0.02 -1.92 -1.25
CA ALA A 168 0.07 -3.03 -0.31
C ALA A 168 0.02 -4.37 -1.07
N LEU A 169 1.07 -5.18 -0.94
CA LEU A 169 1.20 -6.47 -1.60
C LEU A 169 1.54 -7.55 -0.56
N GLY A 170 0.54 -8.28 -0.12
CA GLY A 170 0.68 -9.31 0.92
C GLY A 170 -0.44 -10.32 0.87
N THR A 171 -0.79 -10.82 2.03
CA THR A 171 -1.88 -11.77 2.24
C THR A 171 -3.10 -11.09 2.89
N ASP A 172 -4.11 -11.89 3.23
CA ASP A 172 -5.27 -11.45 3.99
C ASP A 172 -4.89 -10.78 5.31
N LYS A 173 -3.72 -11.11 5.88
CA LYS A 173 -3.19 -10.47 7.08
C LYS A 173 -2.98 -8.98 6.87
N LEU A 174 -2.29 -8.61 5.80
CA LEU A 174 -2.06 -7.20 5.45
C LEU A 174 -3.37 -6.51 5.07
N ASN A 175 -4.21 -7.17 4.25
CA ASN A 175 -5.49 -6.63 3.81
C ASN A 175 -6.43 -6.34 4.98
N ALA A 176 -6.50 -7.23 5.96
CA ALA A 176 -7.29 -7.04 7.18
C ALA A 176 -6.77 -5.89 8.05
N TYR A 177 -5.44 -5.70 8.11
CA TYR A 177 -4.83 -4.63 8.90
C TYR A 177 -5.09 -3.24 8.33
N ILE A 178 -5.08 -3.10 6.99
CA ILE A 178 -5.24 -1.79 6.32
C ILE A 178 -6.70 -1.38 6.07
N ASN A 179 -7.66 -2.27 6.38
CA ASN A 179 -9.10 -2.03 6.16
C ASN A 179 -9.73 -1.13 7.25
#